data_20f833b5ad943c4b0795e602748a1a7c
#
_entry.id   20f833b5ad943c4b0795e602748a1a7c
#
_cell.length_a   1.000
_cell.length_b   1.000
_cell.length_c   1.000
_cell.angle_alpha   90.00
_cell.angle_beta   90.00
_cell.angle_gamma   90.00
#
_symmetry.space_group_name_H-M   'P 1'
#
loop_
_entity.id
_entity.type
_entity.pdbx_description
1 polymer ?
#
loop_
_entity_poly.entity_id
_entity_poly.type
_entity_poly.pdbx_seq_one_letter_code
_entity_poly.pdbx_strand_id
1 'polypeptide(L)'
;MIRKILLPVRGDGKGDNVFAHAATLAVRYKGHVVVAHCRPRAEDLMPYGIAISAPLRKLLLSQSANVADQVEDGMRKELESLAARFGITLSDKAIPGVATTAWIEEQGRQVDVIKRHGRLADLICVAKPDVDRNLGTNTLKAALFNTGRPVMMCPPLDSAPERLCDHVAIGWNGSVEASRAVAMTLGVLEEASEVTVLSTGAEVNGADSESLKEYLQARGVNVKLLRFKSSRKIGRDLLQHCAQVGADTLIMGAYSNSHETETVFGGATQYVVDHSGIPVILVH
;
A
#
# COMPACT_ATOMS: atom_id res chain seq x y z
N MET A 1 -3.45 -5.68 14.53
CA MET A 1 -3.51 -6.97 13.75
C MET A 1 -4.28 -6.72 12.44
N ILE A 2 -3.72 -7.11 11.30
CA ILE A 2 -4.31 -6.89 9.96
C ILE A 2 -5.32 -8.01 9.68
N ARG A 3 -6.61 -7.67 9.52
CA ARG A 3 -7.69 -8.62 9.21
C ARG A 3 -8.31 -8.41 7.85
N LYS A 4 -8.31 -7.18 7.35
CA LYS A 4 -8.86 -6.85 6.04
C LYS A 4 -7.87 -6.02 5.24
N ILE A 5 -7.47 -6.52 4.09
CA ILE A 5 -6.53 -5.88 3.17
C ILE A 5 -7.30 -5.51 1.90
N LEU A 6 -7.23 -4.24 1.49
CA LEU A 6 -7.72 -3.82 0.19
C LEU A 6 -6.57 -3.81 -0.82
N LEU A 7 -6.82 -4.37 -1.98
CA LEU A 7 -5.90 -4.37 -3.12
C LEU A 7 -6.62 -3.81 -4.35
N PRO A 8 -6.48 -2.52 -4.65
CA PRO A 8 -7.04 -1.95 -5.87
C PRO A 8 -6.19 -2.34 -7.08
N VAL A 9 -6.78 -2.99 -8.06
CA VAL A 9 -6.14 -3.43 -9.31
C VAL A 9 -6.62 -2.63 -10.52
N ARG A 10 -5.76 -2.53 -11.54
CA ARG A 10 -6.02 -1.78 -12.78
C ARG A 10 -5.96 -2.63 -14.04
N GLY A 11 -5.45 -3.85 -13.98
CA GLY A 11 -5.13 -4.65 -15.15
C GLY A 11 -3.87 -4.20 -15.89
N ASP A 12 -2.94 -3.54 -15.20
CA ASP A 12 -1.66 -3.04 -15.74
C ASP A 12 -0.49 -4.04 -15.60
N GLY A 13 -0.79 -5.30 -15.23
CA GLY A 13 0.17 -6.39 -15.06
C GLY A 13 1.01 -6.32 -13.78
N LYS A 14 0.71 -5.39 -12.86
CA LYS A 14 1.39 -5.28 -11.55
C LYS A 14 0.60 -5.93 -10.42
N GLY A 15 -0.55 -6.50 -10.70
CA GLY A 15 -1.45 -7.11 -9.73
C GLY A 15 -0.81 -8.26 -8.97
N ASP A 16 -0.08 -9.14 -9.64
CA ASP A 16 0.56 -10.32 -9.09
C ASP A 16 1.53 -10.00 -7.97
N ASN A 17 2.39 -9.01 -8.19
CA ASN A 17 3.37 -8.58 -7.21
C ASN A 17 2.70 -8.01 -5.95
N VAL A 18 1.67 -7.17 -6.14
CA VAL A 18 0.94 -6.58 -5.00
C VAL A 18 0.13 -7.66 -4.28
N PHE A 19 -0.48 -8.59 -5.04
CA PHE A 19 -1.18 -9.73 -4.45
C PHE A 19 -0.24 -10.62 -3.64
N ALA A 20 0.98 -10.87 -4.12
CA ALA A 20 1.97 -11.65 -3.38
C ALA A 20 2.28 -11.04 -1.99
N HIS A 21 2.45 -9.72 -1.91
CA HIS A 21 2.63 -9.03 -0.62
C HIS A 21 1.38 -9.15 0.28
N ALA A 22 0.20 -8.87 -0.27
CA ALA A 22 -1.06 -8.97 0.47
C ALA A 22 -1.33 -10.42 0.93
N ALA A 23 -1.02 -11.40 0.10
CA ALA A 23 -1.14 -12.83 0.38
C ALA A 23 -0.26 -13.27 1.55
N THR A 24 1.02 -12.86 1.55
CA THR A 24 1.96 -13.15 2.64
C THR A 24 1.42 -12.63 3.98
N LEU A 25 0.89 -11.40 4.00
CA LEU A 25 0.26 -10.84 5.20
C LEU A 25 -1.04 -11.55 5.57
N ALA A 26 -1.88 -11.87 4.57
CA ALA A 26 -3.14 -12.59 4.82
C ALA A 26 -2.90 -13.97 5.42
N VAL A 27 -1.89 -14.69 4.95
CA VAL A 27 -1.51 -16.00 5.52
C VAL A 27 -1.01 -15.84 6.95
N ARG A 28 -0.11 -14.85 7.20
CA ARG A 28 0.44 -14.58 8.54
C ARG A 28 -0.65 -14.22 9.54
N TYR A 29 -1.54 -13.29 9.19
CA TYR A 29 -2.54 -12.73 10.10
C TYR A 29 -3.91 -13.39 10.02
N LYS A 30 -4.09 -14.43 9.17
CA LYS A 30 -5.40 -15.03 8.88
C LYS A 30 -6.42 -13.98 8.46
N GLY A 31 -5.99 -13.15 7.51
CA GLY A 31 -6.74 -11.99 7.01
C GLY A 31 -7.51 -12.29 5.73
N HIS A 32 -8.32 -11.31 5.33
CA HIS A 32 -9.14 -11.33 4.12
C HIS A 32 -8.64 -10.27 3.14
N VAL A 33 -8.25 -10.68 1.93
CA VAL A 33 -7.83 -9.78 0.86
C VAL A 33 -9.02 -9.49 -0.05
N VAL A 34 -9.37 -8.23 -0.19
CA VAL A 34 -10.37 -7.79 -1.16
C VAL A 34 -9.65 -7.20 -2.36
N VAL A 35 -9.65 -7.93 -3.47
CA VAL A 35 -9.13 -7.46 -4.75
C VAL A 35 -10.21 -6.65 -5.45
N ALA A 36 -10.02 -5.35 -5.56
CA ALA A 36 -10.99 -4.42 -6.11
C ALA A 36 -10.58 -3.95 -7.51
N HIS A 37 -11.29 -4.41 -8.53
CA HIS A 37 -11.14 -3.92 -9.89
C HIS A 37 -12.12 -2.78 -10.16
N CYS A 38 -11.59 -1.68 -10.68
CA CYS A 38 -12.39 -0.54 -11.12
C CYS A 38 -12.51 -0.54 -12.63
N ARG A 39 -13.68 -0.88 -13.12
CA ARG A 39 -14.03 -0.84 -14.54
C ARG A 39 -14.42 0.59 -14.94
N PRO A 40 -13.73 1.25 -15.89
CA PRO A 40 -14.17 2.53 -16.42
C PRO A 40 -15.56 2.40 -17.01
N ARG A 41 -16.39 3.43 -16.88
CA ARG A 41 -17.66 3.45 -17.61
C ARG A 41 -17.37 3.56 -19.09
N ALA A 42 -18.10 2.82 -19.91
CA ALA A 42 -17.92 2.85 -21.35
C ALA A 42 -18.06 4.28 -21.91
N GLU A 43 -18.84 5.12 -21.25
CA GLU A 43 -19.00 6.54 -21.58
C GLU A 43 -17.73 7.36 -21.33
N ASP A 44 -16.95 7.02 -20.31
CA ASP A 44 -15.69 7.70 -19.95
C ASP A 44 -14.56 7.34 -20.93
N LEU A 45 -14.73 6.30 -21.75
CA LEU A 45 -13.79 5.88 -22.79
C LEU A 45 -14.06 6.55 -24.14
N MET A 46 -15.15 7.32 -24.25
CA MET A 46 -15.51 8.01 -25.49
C MET A 46 -14.66 9.27 -25.71
N PRO A 47 -14.24 9.54 -26.96
CA PRO A 47 -13.51 10.76 -27.28
C PRO A 47 -14.36 12.00 -26.96
N TYR A 48 -13.81 12.92 -26.22
CA TYR A 48 -14.47 14.18 -25.90
C TYR A 48 -14.55 15.09 -27.14
N GLY A 49 -15.71 15.72 -27.37
CA GLY A 49 -15.87 16.75 -28.41
C GLY A 49 -16.03 16.23 -29.84
N ILE A 50 -16.15 14.93 -30.07
CA ILE A 50 -16.39 14.35 -31.38
C ILE A 50 -17.88 13.97 -31.50
N ALA A 51 -18.57 14.49 -32.54
CA ALA A 51 -19.94 14.08 -32.84
C ALA A 51 -19.93 12.66 -33.42
N ILE A 52 -20.32 11.67 -32.63
CA ILE A 52 -20.43 10.27 -33.03
C ILE A 52 -21.90 9.96 -33.32
N SER A 53 -22.20 9.34 -34.46
CA SER A 53 -23.58 8.92 -34.80
C SER A 53 -24.10 7.88 -33.80
N ALA A 54 -25.40 7.89 -33.52
CA ALA A 54 -26.00 6.98 -32.54
C ALA A 54 -25.73 5.48 -32.82
N PRO A 55 -25.78 4.98 -34.10
CA PRO A 55 -25.41 3.60 -34.38
C PRO A 55 -23.95 3.27 -34.08
N LEU A 56 -23.03 4.17 -34.46
CA LEU A 56 -21.59 3.98 -34.19
C LEU A 56 -21.29 4.05 -32.70
N ARG A 57 -21.94 4.94 -31.96
CA ARG A 57 -21.84 5.01 -30.48
C ARG A 57 -22.27 3.70 -29.84
N LYS A 58 -23.41 3.13 -30.27
CA LYS A 58 -23.91 1.84 -29.77
C LYS A 58 -22.93 0.70 -30.06
N LEU A 59 -22.35 0.67 -31.24
CA LEU A 59 -21.34 -0.33 -31.62
C LEU A 59 -20.08 -0.21 -30.79
N LEU A 60 -19.53 0.99 -30.59
CA LEU A 60 -18.34 1.24 -29.76
C LEU A 60 -18.58 0.86 -28.30
N LEU A 61 -19.76 1.20 -27.74
CA LEU A 61 -20.12 0.83 -26.39
C LEU A 61 -20.20 -0.69 -26.21
N SER A 62 -20.79 -1.41 -27.16
CA SER A 62 -20.89 -2.88 -27.09
C SER A 62 -19.53 -3.56 -27.24
N GLN A 63 -18.67 -3.08 -28.13
CA GLN A 63 -17.31 -3.61 -28.29
C GLN A 63 -16.45 -3.34 -27.04
N SER A 64 -16.52 -2.13 -26.49
CA SER A 64 -15.82 -1.79 -25.25
C SER A 64 -16.29 -2.66 -24.08
N ALA A 65 -17.57 -2.97 -23.99
CA ALA A 65 -18.10 -3.86 -22.97
C ALA A 65 -17.53 -5.28 -23.10
N ASN A 66 -17.56 -5.85 -24.31
CA ASN A 66 -17.04 -7.21 -24.55
C ASN A 66 -15.53 -7.33 -24.26
N VAL A 67 -14.74 -6.34 -24.64
CA VAL A 67 -13.30 -6.32 -24.36
C VAL A 67 -13.05 -6.23 -22.84
N ALA A 68 -13.81 -5.38 -22.15
CA ALA A 68 -13.71 -5.24 -20.71
C ALA A 68 -14.08 -6.54 -19.97
N ASP A 69 -15.14 -7.25 -20.42
CA ASP A 69 -15.55 -8.55 -19.85
C ASP A 69 -14.45 -9.60 -20.03
N GLN A 70 -13.80 -9.67 -21.20
CA GLN A 70 -12.69 -10.61 -21.45
C GLN A 70 -11.46 -10.30 -20.58
N VAL A 71 -11.13 -9.03 -20.41
CA VAL A 71 -10.01 -8.62 -19.54
C VAL A 71 -10.31 -9.00 -18.09
N GLU A 72 -11.53 -8.80 -17.63
CA GLU A 72 -11.94 -9.14 -16.28
C GLU A 72 -11.91 -10.64 -16.02
N ASP A 73 -12.45 -11.45 -16.93
CA ASP A 73 -12.38 -12.92 -16.83
C ASP A 73 -10.93 -13.42 -16.75
N GLY A 74 -10.03 -12.77 -17.50
CA GLY A 74 -8.60 -13.04 -17.43
C GLY A 74 -8.01 -12.75 -16.03
N MET A 75 -8.29 -11.56 -15.48
CA MET A 75 -7.80 -11.17 -14.15
C MET A 75 -8.39 -12.03 -13.04
N ARG A 76 -9.64 -12.46 -13.16
CA ARG A 76 -10.28 -13.37 -12.21
C ARG A 76 -9.60 -14.74 -12.18
N LYS A 77 -9.33 -15.33 -13.35
CA LYS A 77 -8.59 -16.59 -13.48
C LYS A 77 -7.17 -16.48 -12.91
N GLU A 78 -6.51 -15.34 -13.15
CA GLU A 78 -5.21 -15.03 -12.58
C GLU A 78 -5.27 -14.98 -11.04
N LEU A 79 -6.27 -14.31 -10.46
CA LEU A 79 -6.49 -14.30 -9.02
C LEU A 79 -6.72 -15.71 -8.46
N GLU A 80 -7.52 -16.55 -9.13
CA GLU A 80 -7.74 -17.96 -8.73
C GLU A 80 -6.44 -18.74 -8.70
N SER A 81 -5.61 -18.58 -9.73
CA SER A 81 -4.27 -19.20 -9.82
C SER A 81 -3.33 -18.73 -8.70
N LEU A 82 -3.30 -17.42 -8.44
CA LEU A 82 -2.51 -16.83 -7.37
C LEU A 82 -3.00 -17.26 -5.99
N ALA A 83 -4.30 -17.27 -5.76
CA ALA A 83 -4.89 -17.74 -4.50
C ALA A 83 -4.50 -19.18 -4.21
N ALA A 84 -4.57 -20.07 -5.20
CA ALA A 84 -4.14 -21.47 -5.08
C ALA A 84 -2.63 -21.55 -4.78
N ARG A 85 -1.80 -20.78 -5.47
CA ARG A 85 -0.35 -20.74 -5.27
C ARG A 85 0.05 -20.33 -3.86
N PHE A 86 -0.67 -19.36 -3.27
CA PHE A 86 -0.41 -18.88 -1.91
C PHE A 86 -1.20 -19.60 -0.82
N GLY A 87 -2.00 -20.62 -1.15
CA GLY A 87 -2.82 -21.36 -0.19
C GLY A 87 -3.92 -20.51 0.46
N ILE A 88 -4.46 -19.53 -0.29
CA ILE A 88 -5.53 -18.64 0.16
C ILE A 88 -6.86 -19.14 -0.38
N THR A 89 -7.87 -19.22 0.49
CA THR A 89 -9.20 -19.69 0.12
C THR A 89 -10.00 -18.58 -0.58
N LEU A 90 -10.58 -18.88 -1.74
CA LEU A 90 -11.55 -17.99 -2.39
C LEU A 90 -12.84 -17.94 -1.56
N SER A 91 -13.25 -16.76 -1.17
CA SER A 91 -14.48 -16.56 -0.38
C SER A 91 -14.91 -15.10 -0.43
N ASP A 92 -16.18 -14.83 -0.69
CA ASP A 92 -16.72 -13.45 -0.70
C ASP A 92 -16.70 -12.78 0.68
N LYS A 93 -16.51 -13.58 1.74
CA LYS A 93 -16.48 -13.09 3.12
C LYS A 93 -15.27 -13.63 3.86
N ALA A 94 -14.80 -12.84 4.82
CA ALA A 94 -13.78 -13.29 5.75
C ALA A 94 -14.25 -14.52 6.54
N ILE A 95 -13.38 -15.53 6.62
CA ILE A 95 -13.60 -16.71 7.45
C ILE A 95 -12.63 -16.64 8.63
N PRO A 96 -13.13 -16.63 9.87
CA PRO A 96 -12.27 -16.57 11.05
C PRO A 96 -11.19 -17.65 11.06
N GLY A 97 -9.95 -17.27 11.27
CA GLY A 97 -8.81 -18.21 11.35
C GLY A 97 -8.27 -18.68 10.00
N VAL A 98 -8.87 -18.29 8.87
CA VAL A 98 -8.48 -18.71 7.52
C VAL A 98 -8.07 -17.49 6.70
N ALA A 99 -6.97 -17.61 5.94
CA ALA A 99 -6.62 -16.61 4.92
C ALA A 99 -7.57 -16.74 3.73
N THR A 100 -8.27 -15.65 3.39
CA THR A 100 -9.27 -15.66 2.32
C THR A 100 -9.06 -14.49 1.35
N THR A 101 -9.56 -14.65 0.11
CA THR A 101 -9.59 -13.57 -0.86
C THR A 101 -10.90 -13.52 -1.62
N ALA A 102 -11.34 -12.30 -1.93
CA ALA A 102 -12.51 -12.01 -2.75
C ALA A 102 -12.15 -11.11 -3.91
N TRP A 103 -12.90 -11.24 -5.00
CA TRP A 103 -12.91 -10.31 -6.12
C TRP A 103 -14.15 -9.43 -6.06
N ILE A 104 -13.95 -8.13 -6.16
CA ILE A 104 -15.05 -7.19 -6.36
C ILE A 104 -14.81 -6.34 -7.60
N GLU A 105 -15.85 -6.14 -8.37
CA GLU A 105 -15.86 -5.24 -9.52
C GLU A 105 -16.80 -4.07 -9.23
N GLU A 106 -16.31 -2.87 -9.49
CA GLU A 106 -17.12 -1.66 -9.44
C GLU A 106 -16.91 -0.80 -10.68
N GLN A 107 -17.97 -0.18 -11.16
CA GLN A 107 -17.87 0.78 -12.26
C GLN A 107 -17.67 2.19 -11.74
N GLY A 108 -16.78 2.94 -12.39
CA GLY A 108 -16.56 4.34 -12.12
C GLY A 108 -15.11 4.75 -12.03
N ARG A 109 -14.82 5.71 -11.16
CA ARG A 109 -13.43 6.17 -10.95
C ARG A 109 -12.75 5.38 -9.85
N GLN A 110 -11.53 4.93 -10.09
CA GLN A 110 -10.74 4.16 -9.13
C GLN A 110 -10.61 4.86 -7.76
N VAL A 111 -10.50 6.19 -7.75
CA VAL A 111 -10.43 6.96 -6.51
C VAL A 111 -11.66 6.76 -5.62
N ASP A 112 -12.85 6.67 -6.22
CA ASP A 112 -14.11 6.49 -5.47
C ASP A 112 -14.23 5.06 -4.93
N VAL A 113 -13.75 4.06 -5.67
CA VAL A 113 -13.65 2.66 -5.22
C VAL A 113 -12.69 2.55 -4.03
N ILE A 114 -11.50 3.16 -4.14
CA ILE A 114 -10.52 3.20 -3.06
C ILE A 114 -11.09 3.88 -1.82
N LYS A 115 -11.77 5.03 -1.95
CA LYS A 115 -12.43 5.72 -0.83
C LYS A 115 -13.46 4.84 -0.12
N ARG A 116 -14.29 4.15 -0.89
CA ARG A 116 -15.39 3.34 -0.36
C ARG A 116 -14.88 2.15 0.42
N HIS A 117 -14.02 1.34 -0.21
CA HIS A 117 -13.54 0.09 0.39
C HIS A 117 -12.36 0.30 1.32
N GLY A 118 -11.49 1.28 1.03
CA GLY A 118 -10.27 1.54 1.80
C GLY A 118 -10.54 2.03 3.21
N ARG A 119 -11.59 2.82 3.44
CA ARG A 119 -11.94 3.33 4.79
C ARG A 119 -12.29 2.22 5.79
N LEU A 120 -12.66 1.05 5.30
CA LEU A 120 -12.99 -0.14 6.10
C LEU A 120 -11.97 -1.28 5.90
N ALA A 121 -10.74 -0.95 5.49
CA ALA A 121 -9.61 -1.86 5.46
C ALA A 121 -8.63 -1.53 6.61
N ASP A 122 -7.89 -2.51 7.09
CA ASP A 122 -6.81 -2.29 8.06
C ASP A 122 -5.52 -1.87 7.35
N LEU A 123 -5.34 -2.32 6.10
CA LEU A 123 -4.21 -2.00 5.24
C LEU A 123 -4.67 -1.93 3.77
N ILE A 124 -4.08 -1.02 3.02
CA ILE A 124 -4.28 -0.94 1.56
C ILE A 124 -2.95 -1.24 0.89
N CYS A 125 -2.89 -2.29 0.06
CA CYS A 125 -1.70 -2.62 -0.70
C CYS A 125 -1.78 -2.05 -2.11
N VAL A 126 -0.75 -1.31 -2.53
CA VAL A 126 -0.65 -0.70 -3.87
C VAL A 126 0.72 -0.95 -4.48
N ALA A 127 0.81 -1.04 -5.78
CA ALA A 127 2.09 -1.12 -6.46
C ALA A 127 2.91 0.17 -6.25
N LYS A 128 4.23 0.02 -6.12
CA LYS A 128 5.14 1.16 -6.22
C LYS A 128 4.88 1.91 -7.52
N PRO A 129 4.72 3.24 -7.48
CA PRO A 129 4.55 4.04 -8.69
C PRO A 129 5.68 3.82 -9.69
N ASP A 130 5.32 3.79 -10.96
CA ASP A 130 6.24 3.74 -12.07
C ASP A 130 6.36 5.14 -12.66
N VAL A 131 7.46 5.82 -12.35
CA VAL A 131 7.68 7.21 -12.74
C VAL A 131 7.83 7.33 -14.25
N ASP A 132 8.51 6.36 -14.90
CA ASP A 132 8.76 6.37 -16.34
C ASP A 132 7.48 6.21 -17.16
N ARG A 133 6.53 5.42 -16.66
CA ARG A 133 5.23 5.20 -17.29
C ARG A 133 4.13 6.13 -16.77
N ASN A 134 4.43 6.97 -15.80
CA ASN A 134 3.46 7.82 -15.09
C ASN A 134 2.25 7.03 -14.54
N LEU A 135 2.50 5.83 -14.01
CA LEU A 135 1.47 4.92 -13.50
C LEU A 135 1.57 4.76 -11.97
N GLY A 136 0.43 4.59 -11.32
CA GLY A 136 0.37 4.22 -9.90
C GLY A 136 0.36 5.39 -8.92
N THR A 137 0.92 6.56 -9.26
CA THR A 137 0.96 7.74 -8.37
C THR A 137 -0.43 8.15 -7.88
N ASN A 138 -1.41 8.19 -8.76
CA ASN A 138 -2.80 8.55 -8.40
C ASN A 138 -3.44 7.51 -7.48
N THR A 139 -3.10 6.22 -7.63
CA THR A 139 -3.59 5.14 -6.76
C THR A 139 -3.02 5.28 -5.36
N LEU A 140 -1.70 5.48 -5.25
CA LEU A 140 -1.02 5.71 -3.98
C LEU A 140 -1.58 6.95 -3.27
N LYS A 141 -1.70 8.09 -3.98
CA LYS A 141 -2.28 9.31 -3.43
C LYS A 141 -3.73 9.12 -2.98
N ALA A 142 -4.56 8.48 -3.81
CA ALA A 142 -5.96 8.21 -3.46
C ALA A 142 -6.07 7.35 -2.19
N ALA A 143 -5.26 6.31 -2.06
CA ALA A 143 -5.24 5.46 -0.87
C ALA A 143 -4.79 6.25 0.36
N LEU A 144 -3.70 7.01 0.26
CA LEU A 144 -3.09 7.70 1.39
C LEU A 144 -3.94 8.88 1.91
N PHE A 145 -4.44 9.74 1.00
CA PHE A 145 -5.13 10.97 1.41
C PHE A 145 -6.64 10.85 1.59
N ASN A 146 -7.27 9.78 1.06
CA ASN A 146 -8.74 9.71 1.04
C ASN A 146 -9.32 8.61 1.92
N THR A 147 -8.50 7.81 2.58
CA THR A 147 -8.98 6.65 3.33
C THR A 147 -8.77 6.75 4.84
N GLY A 148 -7.72 7.48 5.29
CA GLY A 148 -7.30 7.52 6.68
C GLY A 148 -6.77 6.17 7.18
N ARG A 149 -6.19 5.36 6.27
CA ARG A 149 -5.68 4.03 6.57
C ARG A 149 -4.22 3.89 6.17
N PRO A 150 -3.46 3.00 6.82
CA PRO A 150 -2.12 2.66 6.40
C PRO A 150 -2.10 2.14 4.97
N VAL A 151 -1.12 2.56 4.19
CA VAL A 151 -0.94 2.15 2.80
C VAL A 151 0.42 1.49 2.64
N MET A 152 0.44 0.21 2.28
CA MET A 152 1.67 -0.49 1.91
C MET A 152 1.95 -0.28 0.43
N MET A 153 3.04 0.39 0.14
CA MET A 153 3.60 0.47 -1.20
C MET A 153 4.50 -0.76 -1.42
N CYS A 154 4.13 -1.58 -2.39
CA CYS A 154 4.80 -2.82 -2.73
C CYS A 154 5.80 -2.59 -3.88
N PRO A 155 7.11 -2.71 -3.66
CA PRO A 155 8.10 -2.64 -4.72
C PRO A 155 7.97 -3.86 -5.65
N PRO A 156 8.41 -3.78 -6.92
CA PRO A 156 8.48 -4.95 -7.77
C PRO A 156 9.52 -5.93 -7.21
N LEU A 157 9.12 -7.20 -7.11
CA LEU A 157 9.97 -8.31 -6.67
C LEU A 157 9.88 -9.43 -7.70
N ASP A 158 10.99 -10.16 -7.88
CA ASP A 158 11.06 -11.34 -8.76
C ASP A 158 10.31 -12.55 -8.16
N SER A 159 10.13 -12.57 -6.84
CA SER A 159 9.41 -13.60 -6.09
C SER A 159 8.57 -12.97 -4.97
N ALA A 160 7.61 -13.76 -4.44
CA ALA A 160 6.90 -13.37 -3.24
C ALA A 160 7.85 -13.10 -2.07
N PRO A 161 7.62 -12.09 -1.23
CA PRO A 161 8.46 -11.84 -0.07
C PRO A 161 8.33 -13.01 0.92
N GLU A 162 9.45 -13.66 1.23
CA GLU A 162 9.50 -14.74 2.23
C GLU A 162 9.24 -14.22 3.63
N ARG A 163 9.73 -13.01 3.90
CA ARG A 163 9.52 -12.29 5.15
C ARG A 163 8.88 -10.94 4.87
N LEU A 164 7.91 -10.58 5.67
CA LEU A 164 7.21 -9.31 5.55
C LEU A 164 6.69 -8.91 6.93
N CYS A 165 7.07 -7.72 7.39
CA CYS A 165 6.81 -7.23 8.73
C CYS A 165 7.42 -8.11 9.85
N ASP A 166 8.55 -8.77 9.57
CA ASP A 166 9.27 -9.57 10.55
C ASP A 166 10.40 -8.76 11.20
N HIS A 167 11.22 -8.06 10.41
CA HIS A 167 12.13 -7.02 10.89
C HIS A 167 11.68 -5.65 10.37
N VAL A 168 11.03 -4.89 11.21
CA VAL A 168 10.42 -3.61 10.86
C VAL A 168 11.35 -2.44 11.22
N ALA A 169 11.65 -1.59 10.26
CA ALA A 169 12.23 -0.28 10.52
C ALA A 169 11.14 0.79 10.69
N ILE A 170 11.26 1.68 11.65
CA ILE A 170 10.38 2.84 11.85
C ILE A 170 11.17 4.10 11.56
N GLY A 171 10.78 4.87 10.54
CA GLY A 171 11.32 6.23 10.31
C GLY A 171 10.66 7.22 11.27
N TRP A 172 11.42 7.65 12.31
CA TRP A 172 10.89 8.49 13.38
C TRP A 172 11.47 9.90 13.37
N ASN A 173 10.58 10.89 13.37
CA ASN A 173 10.92 12.31 13.48
C ASN A 173 10.09 13.07 14.52
N GLY A 174 9.29 12.36 15.34
CA GLY A 174 8.43 12.94 16.36
C GLY A 174 7.17 13.63 15.83
N SER A 175 6.88 13.59 14.53
CA SER A 175 5.69 14.21 13.94
C SER A 175 4.40 13.46 14.26
N VAL A 176 3.27 14.13 14.04
CA VAL A 176 1.93 13.53 14.21
C VAL A 176 1.74 12.36 13.25
N GLU A 177 2.21 12.48 12.00
CA GLU A 177 2.12 11.42 10.99
C GLU A 177 2.96 10.20 11.37
N ALA A 178 4.16 10.41 11.91
CA ALA A 178 4.99 9.33 12.42
C ALA A 178 4.33 8.64 13.63
N SER A 179 3.73 9.43 14.53
CA SER A 179 2.97 8.90 15.67
C SER A 179 1.74 8.09 15.22
N ARG A 180 0.99 8.60 14.22
CA ARG A 180 -0.13 7.86 13.60
C ARG A 180 0.35 6.57 12.95
N ALA A 181 1.50 6.59 12.27
CA ALA A 181 2.06 5.41 11.64
C ALA A 181 2.35 4.31 12.67
N VAL A 182 2.98 4.66 13.80
CA VAL A 182 3.19 3.72 14.91
C VAL A 182 1.85 3.22 15.48
N ALA A 183 0.91 4.12 15.79
CA ALA A 183 -0.36 3.74 16.41
C ALA A 183 -1.21 2.82 15.52
N MET A 184 -1.29 3.12 14.21
CA MET A 184 -2.09 2.34 13.26
C MET A 184 -1.45 1.00 12.89
N THR A 185 -0.14 0.84 13.09
CA THR A 185 0.58 -0.40 12.78
C THR A 185 1.01 -1.15 14.05
N LEU A 186 0.53 -0.74 15.22
CA LEU A 186 0.97 -1.29 16.51
C LEU A 186 0.85 -2.82 16.56
N GLY A 187 -0.27 -3.39 16.10
CA GLY A 187 -0.44 -4.84 16.06
C GLY A 187 0.49 -5.58 15.09
N VAL A 188 1.13 -4.88 14.14
CA VAL A 188 2.22 -5.40 13.30
C VAL A 188 3.53 -5.36 14.08
N LEU A 189 3.78 -4.25 14.77
CA LEU A 189 4.99 -4.05 15.58
C LEU A 189 5.08 -5.03 16.76
N GLU A 190 3.95 -5.35 17.39
CA GLU A 190 3.86 -6.31 18.49
C GLU A 190 4.14 -7.76 18.06
N GLU A 191 3.88 -8.09 16.78
CA GLU A 191 4.14 -9.43 16.22
C GLU A 191 5.45 -9.52 15.42
N ALA A 192 6.18 -8.42 15.27
CA ALA A 192 7.49 -8.39 14.62
C ALA A 192 8.55 -9.07 15.49
N SER A 193 9.45 -9.82 14.86
CA SER A 193 10.60 -10.43 15.58
C SER A 193 11.58 -9.37 16.08
N GLU A 194 11.73 -8.29 15.32
CA GLU A 194 12.57 -7.14 15.67
C GLU A 194 12.00 -5.84 15.09
N VAL A 195 12.09 -4.76 15.86
CA VAL A 195 11.75 -3.41 15.43
C VAL A 195 12.98 -2.51 15.61
N THR A 196 13.38 -1.77 14.57
CA THR A 196 14.45 -0.78 14.67
C THR A 196 13.91 0.61 14.44
N VAL A 197 13.96 1.47 15.46
CA VAL A 197 13.64 2.90 15.33
C VAL A 197 14.82 3.62 14.70
N LEU A 198 14.62 4.22 13.53
CA LEU A 198 15.59 5.03 12.81
C LEU A 198 15.29 6.51 13.04
N SER A 199 16.20 7.25 13.66
CA SER A 199 16.04 8.67 13.95
C SER A 199 17.33 9.47 13.69
N THR A 200 17.16 10.72 13.28
CA THR A 200 18.27 11.67 13.18
C THR A 200 18.61 12.31 14.53
N GLY A 201 17.79 12.10 15.57
CA GLY A 201 17.89 12.81 16.85
C GLY A 201 17.43 14.28 16.78
N ALA A 202 16.87 14.69 15.65
CA ALA A 202 16.31 16.03 15.47
C ALA A 202 14.78 15.93 15.40
N GLU A 203 14.18 15.46 16.49
CA GLU A 203 12.72 15.38 16.64
C GLU A 203 12.16 16.78 16.85
N VAL A 204 11.51 17.31 15.82
CA VAL A 204 11.00 18.69 15.81
C VAL A 204 9.64 18.72 16.52
N ASN A 205 9.59 19.30 17.70
CA ASN A 205 8.35 19.54 18.48
C ASN A 205 7.53 18.30 18.83
N GLY A 206 8.15 17.13 18.97
CA GLY A 206 7.46 15.88 19.24
C GLY A 206 8.16 15.02 20.29
N ALA A 207 7.66 13.80 20.47
CA ALA A 207 8.31 12.82 21.34
C ALA A 207 9.65 12.37 20.75
N ASP A 208 10.67 12.31 21.58
CA ASP A 208 11.98 11.83 21.16
C ASP A 208 12.00 10.33 20.90
N SER A 209 13.05 9.87 20.24
CA SER A 209 13.19 8.47 19.82
C SER A 209 13.40 7.50 20.98
N GLU A 210 13.92 7.96 22.12
CA GLU A 210 14.04 7.11 23.33
C GLU A 210 12.67 6.90 23.96
N SER A 211 11.85 7.94 24.07
CA SER A 211 10.48 7.83 24.56
C SER A 211 9.63 6.89 23.67
N LEU A 212 9.83 6.90 22.34
CA LEU A 212 9.19 5.92 21.46
C LEU A 212 9.65 4.49 21.77
N LYS A 213 10.95 4.29 21.96
CA LYS A 213 11.49 2.98 22.32
C LYS A 213 10.89 2.47 23.63
N GLU A 214 10.83 3.30 24.67
CA GLU A 214 10.20 2.95 25.95
C GLU A 214 8.72 2.60 25.78
N TYR A 215 7.98 3.39 24.97
CA TYR A 215 6.58 3.13 24.65
C TYR A 215 6.37 1.76 23.99
N LEU A 216 7.23 1.37 23.05
CA LEU A 216 7.17 0.07 22.39
C LEU A 216 7.60 -1.07 23.32
N GLN A 217 8.66 -0.87 24.12
CA GLN A 217 9.11 -1.85 25.12
C GLN A 217 8.03 -2.17 26.16
N ALA A 218 7.27 -1.16 26.59
CA ALA A 218 6.14 -1.36 27.51
C ALA A 218 5.03 -2.28 26.95
N ARG A 219 5.03 -2.53 25.62
CA ARG A 219 4.15 -3.46 24.91
C ARG A 219 4.79 -4.79 24.56
N GLY A 220 5.99 -5.03 25.08
CA GLY A 220 6.73 -6.26 24.82
C GLY A 220 7.41 -6.32 23.44
N VAL A 221 7.47 -5.21 22.70
CA VAL A 221 8.14 -5.15 21.40
C VAL A 221 9.66 -5.25 21.60
N ASN A 222 10.31 -6.14 20.85
CA ASN A 222 11.78 -6.21 20.78
C ASN A 222 12.28 -5.05 19.91
N VAL A 223 12.64 -3.93 20.54
CA VAL A 223 12.97 -2.68 19.85
C VAL A 223 14.41 -2.24 20.08
N LYS A 224 15.08 -1.89 19.00
CA LYS A 224 16.39 -1.24 18.94
C LYS A 224 16.25 0.20 18.48
N LEU A 225 17.15 1.07 18.90
CA LEU A 225 17.24 2.45 18.44
C LEU A 225 18.55 2.66 17.70
N LEU A 226 18.46 3.17 16.48
CA LEU A 226 19.59 3.59 15.66
C LEU A 226 19.47 5.08 15.35
N ARG A 227 20.37 5.89 15.96
CA ARG A 227 20.49 7.31 15.66
C ARG A 227 21.58 7.53 14.60
N PHE A 228 21.28 8.32 13.59
CA PHE A 228 22.23 8.62 12.52
C PHE A 228 22.28 10.12 12.20
N LYS A 229 23.39 10.56 11.64
CA LYS A 229 23.51 11.95 11.14
C LYS A 229 22.91 12.02 9.74
N SER A 230 21.96 12.93 9.53
CA SER A 230 21.39 13.14 8.19
C SER A 230 22.39 13.82 7.24
N SER A 231 22.49 13.28 6.04
CA SER A 231 23.27 13.84 4.94
C SER A 231 22.55 14.99 4.19
N ARG A 232 21.46 15.54 4.72
CA ARG A 232 20.48 16.43 4.09
C ARG A 232 19.54 15.71 3.10
N LYS A 233 19.70 14.40 2.88
CA LYS A 233 18.83 13.55 2.04
C LYS A 233 18.20 12.46 2.89
N ILE A 234 17.33 12.87 3.82
CA ILE A 234 16.75 11.99 4.86
C ILE A 234 16.16 10.72 4.28
N GLY A 235 15.42 10.79 3.15
CA GLY A 235 14.84 9.60 2.53
C GLY A 235 15.88 8.59 2.05
N ARG A 236 17.02 9.06 1.52
CA ARG A 236 18.15 8.21 1.16
C ARG A 236 18.79 7.56 2.38
N ASP A 237 19.02 8.37 3.41
CA ASP A 237 19.66 7.90 4.63
C ASP A 237 18.78 6.83 5.32
N LEU A 238 17.47 7.02 5.36
CA LEU A 238 16.51 6.03 5.87
C LEU A 238 16.62 4.70 5.11
N LEU A 239 16.57 4.71 3.78
CA LEU A 239 16.67 3.47 3.00
C LEU A 239 18.02 2.78 3.16
N GLN A 240 19.10 3.55 3.26
CA GLN A 240 20.43 3.00 3.52
C GLN A 240 20.50 2.31 4.88
N HIS A 241 19.92 2.91 5.92
CA HIS A 241 19.89 2.30 7.26
C HIS A 241 18.93 1.12 7.33
N CYS A 242 17.79 1.13 6.61
CA CYS A 242 16.95 -0.06 6.47
C CYS A 242 17.74 -1.25 5.92
N ALA A 243 18.51 -1.03 4.86
CA ALA A 243 19.37 -2.08 4.29
C ALA A 243 20.48 -2.53 5.25
N GLN A 244 21.10 -1.59 5.98
CA GLN A 244 22.16 -1.86 6.94
C GLN A 244 21.67 -2.75 8.10
N VAL A 245 20.45 -2.52 8.60
CA VAL A 245 19.88 -3.31 9.69
C VAL A 245 19.18 -4.57 9.21
N GLY A 246 19.03 -4.77 7.89
CA GLY A 246 18.33 -5.91 7.29
C GLY A 246 16.81 -5.87 7.48
N ALA A 247 16.22 -4.67 7.54
CA ALA A 247 14.78 -4.54 7.65
C ALA A 247 14.07 -5.00 6.37
N ASP A 248 12.98 -5.76 6.54
CA ASP A 248 12.14 -6.23 5.45
C ASP A 248 10.96 -5.29 5.15
N THR A 249 10.67 -4.37 6.06
CA THR A 249 9.56 -3.41 5.94
C THR A 249 9.96 -2.10 6.60
N LEU A 250 9.67 -0.97 5.93
CA LEU A 250 9.77 0.37 6.51
C LEU A 250 8.38 0.91 6.86
N ILE A 251 8.19 1.42 8.07
CA ILE A 251 6.99 2.15 8.49
C ILE A 251 7.38 3.61 8.69
N MET A 252 6.64 4.55 8.08
CA MET A 252 6.90 5.97 8.26
C MET A 252 5.66 6.83 8.09
N GLY A 253 5.63 7.98 8.75
CA GLY A 253 4.70 9.04 8.44
C GLY A 253 5.00 9.65 7.08
N ALA A 254 3.99 10.11 6.40
CA ALA A 254 4.09 10.74 5.10
C ALA A 254 3.52 12.17 5.16
N TYR A 255 4.25 13.14 4.60
CA TYR A 255 3.78 14.53 4.38
C TYR A 255 3.66 15.44 5.59
N SER A 256 4.51 15.30 6.60
CA SER A 256 4.46 16.12 7.83
C SER A 256 4.65 17.65 7.64
N ASN A 257 5.11 18.10 6.49
CA ASN A 257 5.46 19.52 6.25
C ASN A 257 4.67 20.21 5.12
N SER A 258 3.63 19.63 4.58
CA SER A 258 2.87 20.26 3.49
C SER A 258 1.46 20.67 3.92
N HIS A 259 1.34 21.85 4.54
CA HIS A 259 0.04 22.55 4.67
C HIS A 259 -0.43 23.14 3.32
N GLU A 260 0.38 23.07 2.28
CA GLU A 260 0.05 23.64 0.97
C GLU A 260 0.17 22.58 -0.13
N THR A 261 -1.00 22.18 -0.61
CA THR A 261 -1.26 21.38 -1.81
C THR A 261 -0.99 19.87 -1.72
N GLU A 262 -2.07 19.11 -1.84
CA GLU A 262 -2.15 17.65 -2.08
C GLU A 262 -1.35 17.17 -3.32
N THR A 263 -0.56 18.03 -3.92
CA THR A 263 0.08 17.85 -5.22
C THR A 263 1.56 17.49 -5.17
N VAL A 264 2.28 17.79 -4.08
CA VAL A 264 3.74 17.57 -4.03
C VAL A 264 4.12 16.68 -2.85
N PHE A 265 4.83 15.59 -3.12
CA PHE A 265 5.43 14.74 -2.08
C PHE A 265 6.53 15.49 -1.33
N GLY A 266 6.55 15.48 0.00
CA GLY A 266 7.68 16.00 0.79
C GLY A 266 8.96 15.25 0.40
N GLY A 267 10.09 15.95 0.32
CA GLY A 267 11.33 15.42 -0.27
C GLY A 267 11.81 14.07 0.28
N ALA A 268 11.62 13.79 1.57
CA ALA A 268 11.97 12.49 2.15
C ALA A 268 11.00 11.38 1.71
N THR A 269 9.68 11.63 1.78
CA THR A 269 8.66 10.66 1.35
C THR A 269 8.77 10.37 -0.14
N GLN A 270 8.94 11.40 -0.98
CA GLN A 270 9.12 11.22 -2.42
C GLN A 270 10.34 10.35 -2.72
N TYR A 271 11.47 10.64 -2.08
CA TYR A 271 12.69 9.84 -2.29
C TYR A 271 12.45 8.36 -1.94
N VAL A 272 11.78 8.08 -0.81
CA VAL A 272 11.46 6.70 -0.41
C VAL A 272 10.51 6.03 -1.41
N VAL A 273 9.47 6.73 -1.88
CA VAL A 273 8.53 6.22 -2.89
C VAL A 273 9.25 5.86 -4.18
N ASP A 274 10.18 6.70 -4.63
CA ASP A 274 10.87 6.49 -5.90
C ASP A 274 11.94 5.39 -5.83
N HIS A 275 12.61 5.23 -4.66
CA HIS A 275 13.84 4.43 -4.58
C HIS A 275 13.73 3.20 -3.67
N SER A 276 12.65 3.02 -2.90
CA SER A 276 12.57 1.87 -2.01
C SER A 276 12.57 0.55 -2.78
N GLY A 277 13.45 -0.37 -2.36
CA GLY A 277 13.47 -1.76 -2.79
C GLY A 277 12.77 -2.71 -1.80
N ILE A 278 12.31 -2.19 -0.66
CA ILE A 278 11.53 -2.95 0.33
C ILE A 278 10.12 -2.36 0.43
N PRO A 279 9.13 -3.13 0.89
CA PRO A 279 7.79 -2.63 1.20
C PRO A 279 7.83 -1.47 2.19
N VAL A 280 7.01 -0.44 1.94
CA VAL A 280 6.91 0.74 2.81
C VAL A 280 5.46 0.95 3.21
N ILE A 281 5.19 0.98 4.51
CA ILE A 281 3.89 1.35 5.05
C ILE A 281 3.91 2.86 5.35
N LEU A 282 3.07 3.58 4.63
CA LEU A 282 2.91 5.02 4.71
C LEU A 282 1.61 5.36 5.44
N VAL A 283 1.66 6.37 6.32
CA VAL A 283 0.47 6.91 7.02
C VAL A 283 0.50 8.42 6.98
N HIS A 284 -0.65 9.01 6.68
CA HIS A 284 -0.84 10.47 6.65
C HIS A 284 -1.81 10.93 7.72
#